data_7644be47c1ee61743b956345f212933d
#
_entry.id   7644be47c1ee61743b956345f212933d
#
_cell.length_a   1.000
_cell.length_b   1.000
_cell.length_c   1.000
_cell.angle_alpha   90.00
_cell.angle_beta   90.00
_cell.angle_gamma   90.00
#
_symmetry.space_group_name_H-M   'P 1'
#
loop_
_entity.id
_entity.type
_entity.pdbx_description
1 polymer ?
#
loop_
_entity_poly.entity_id
_entity_poly.type
_entity_poly.pdbx_seq_one_letter_code
_entity_poly.pdbx_strand_id
1 'polypeptide(L)'
;MQRLLFRSLFYISSLLLFYCFYKVEIAQTIKRQDYLFYYILFSLIIFFYFLFISIKKYSEYFFIIIISILGSFSLYEIYYVYSNKNKYFENSYHETEKKKYESKMNFYNKNKEQDDSSIIAYNPLIYYQNNQKLLPISHATNSNMILCNEGGYYSKWSSDRYGFNNDDAVWNSKKKKIILLGDSFVEGNCVNRPDNINSGLQKLNEKYNFVNYGISGSSLVHQFALLKEFWPKNVSKIFLFYYEGNDLVEIKDEMKNPIFSKYFKDNNFSQELMENIKKSDEVYRQVFKLHMENLENNFEFQRNYEISNNYSKVFISILKLTNSRNMINFLLSKKKISDFNDYEINLYEETLIKVKKFVEEKNSQLIFVYLPEYSRYNTFKYYKDKFYNYNQYNYKKIFDMINKNNIKIIDIHQLLFLKKKDPLECFPRKKPGHYNEKCYFDISTILNNSLN
;
A
#
# COMPACT_ATOMS: atom_id res chain seq x y z
N MET A 1 -8.39 -8.34 -53.70
CA MET A 1 -8.29 -7.47 -52.52
C MET A 1 -8.19 -8.30 -51.23
N GLN A 2 -9.17 -9.17 -50.90
CA GLN A 2 -9.18 -9.99 -49.66
C GLN A 2 -7.89 -10.81 -49.48
N ARG A 3 -7.40 -11.51 -50.52
CA ARG A 3 -6.16 -12.31 -50.44
C ARG A 3 -4.94 -11.44 -50.10
N LEU A 4 -4.83 -10.25 -50.65
CA LEU A 4 -3.73 -9.33 -50.35
C LEU A 4 -3.78 -8.84 -48.93
N LEU A 5 -4.97 -8.44 -48.46
CA LEU A 5 -5.19 -7.96 -47.10
C LEU A 5 -4.86 -9.07 -46.07
N PHE A 6 -5.31 -10.32 -46.32
CA PHE A 6 -5.05 -11.41 -45.40
C PHE A 6 -3.57 -11.84 -45.39
N ARG A 7 -2.87 -11.76 -46.52
CA ARG A 7 -1.41 -11.91 -46.58
C ARG A 7 -0.70 -10.83 -45.75
N SER A 8 -1.11 -9.58 -45.88
CA SER A 8 -0.53 -8.48 -45.11
C SER A 8 -0.75 -8.69 -43.61
N LEU A 9 -1.95 -9.10 -43.19
CA LEU A 9 -2.25 -9.41 -41.77
C LEU A 9 -1.39 -10.58 -41.27
N PHE A 10 -1.17 -11.61 -42.08
CA PHE A 10 -0.29 -12.73 -41.73
C PHE A 10 1.15 -12.27 -41.47
N TYR A 11 1.76 -11.52 -42.41
CA TYR A 11 3.13 -11.03 -42.22
C TYR A 11 3.28 -10.11 -41.04
N ILE A 12 2.34 -9.16 -40.88
CA ILE A 12 2.34 -8.24 -39.72
C ILE A 12 2.21 -9.02 -38.41
N SER A 13 1.27 -9.97 -38.32
CA SER A 13 1.08 -10.78 -37.14
C SER A 13 2.28 -11.67 -36.80
N SER A 14 2.97 -12.21 -37.84
CA SER A 14 4.18 -13.00 -37.66
C SER A 14 5.32 -12.14 -37.10
N LEU A 15 5.53 -10.93 -37.64
CA LEU A 15 6.53 -9.99 -37.15
C LEU A 15 6.22 -9.53 -35.66
N LEU A 16 4.95 -9.25 -35.38
CA LEU A 16 4.56 -8.85 -34.04
C LEU A 16 4.67 -10.01 -33.03
N LEU A 17 4.36 -11.24 -33.45
CA LEU A 17 4.56 -12.44 -32.63
C LEU A 17 6.06 -12.63 -32.30
N PHE A 18 6.92 -12.47 -33.29
CA PHE A 18 8.37 -12.53 -33.10
C PHE A 18 8.87 -11.42 -32.17
N TYR A 19 8.35 -10.20 -32.33
CA TYR A 19 8.66 -9.08 -31.42
C TYR A 19 8.24 -9.39 -29.98
N CYS A 20 7.05 -9.95 -29.77
CA CYS A 20 6.59 -10.39 -28.45
C CYS A 20 7.54 -11.44 -27.86
N PHE A 21 7.91 -12.44 -28.65
CA PHE A 21 8.87 -13.47 -28.25
C PHE A 21 10.21 -12.87 -27.84
N TYR A 22 10.76 -11.98 -28.68
CA TYR A 22 12.03 -11.31 -28.38
C TYR A 22 11.97 -10.55 -27.05
N LYS A 23 10.91 -9.76 -26.81
CA LYS A 23 10.75 -8.95 -25.59
C LYS A 23 10.59 -9.79 -24.33
N VAL A 24 9.90 -10.89 -24.40
CA VAL A 24 9.56 -11.75 -23.26
C VAL A 24 10.66 -12.76 -22.97
N GLU A 25 11.11 -13.51 -23.99
CA GLU A 25 11.96 -14.69 -23.80
C GLU A 25 13.46 -14.37 -23.95
N ILE A 26 13.82 -13.41 -24.81
CA ILE A 26 15.22 -13.07 -25.06
C ILE A 26 15.65 -11.86 -24.24
N ALA A 27 14.99 -10.72 -24.43
CA ALA A 27 15.36 -9.48 -23.75
C ALA A 27 14.86 -9.43 -22.29
N GLN A 28 13.90 -10.26 -21.91
CA GLN A 28 13.30 -10.36 -20.57
C GLN A 28 12.86 -9.01 -19.97
N THR A 29 12.51 -8.05 -20.84
CA THR A 29 12.10 -6.70 -20.43
C THR A 29 10.66 -6.62 -19.97
N ILE A 30 9.84 -7.66 -20.29
CA ILE A 30 8.40 -7.72 -20.02
C ILE A 30 8.05 -9.13 -19.55
N LYS A 31 7.15 -9.23 -18.58
CA LYS A 31 6.67 -10.52 -18.07
C LYS A 31 5.78 -11.21 -19.12
N ARG A 32 5.92 -12.55 -19.26
CA ARG A 32 5.12 -13.36 -20.19
C ARG A 32 3.61 -13.15 -20.04
N GLN A 33 3.14 -12.99 -18.81
CA GLN A 33 1.72 -12.77 -18.50
C GLN A 33 1.16 -11.49 -19.14
N ASP A 34 1.98 -10.43 -19.26
CA ASP A 34 1.55 -9.15 -19.81
C ASP A 34 1.36 -9.21 -21.35
N TYR A 35 1.99 -10.20 -21.98
CA TYR A 35 1.94 -10.39 -23.45
C TYR A 35 1.13 -11.60 -23.89
N LEU A 36 0.53 -12.36 -22.95
CA LEU A 36 -0.26 -13.56 -23.24
C LEU A 36 -1.37 -13.31 -24.26
N PHE A 37 -2.08 -12.19 -24.12
CA PHE A 37 -3.11 -11.75 -25.07
C PHE A 37 -2.59 -11.65 -26.50
N TYR A 38 -1.42 -11.05 -26.71
CA TYR A 38 -0.83 -10.88 -28.04
C TYR A 38 -0.34 -12.21 -28.63
N TYR A 39 0.22 -13.08 -27.80
CA TYR A 39 0.58 -14.44 -28.24
C TYR A 39 -0.65 -15.17 -28.78
N ILE A 40 -1.78 -15.15 -28.06
CA ILE A 40 -3.02 -15.79 -28.50
C ILE A 40 -3.56 -15.12 -29.77
N LEU A 41 -3.69 -13.79 -29.78
CA LEU A 41 -4.27 -13.04 -30.89
C LEU A 41 -3.49 -13.27 -32.20
N PHE A 42 -2.18 -13.09 -32.17
CA PHE A 42 -1.36 -13.24 -33.39
C PHE A 42 -1.26 -14.70 -33.84
N SER A 43 -1.20 -15.66 -32.92
CA SER A 43 -1.25 -17.08 -33.25
C SER A 43 -2.59 -17.47 -33.90
N LEU A 44 -3.71 -16.94 -33.44
CA LEU A 44 -5.02 -17.16 -34.07
C LEU A 44 -5.08 -16.59 -35.48
N ILE A 45 -4.57 -15.38 -35.72
CA ILE A 45 -4.54 -14.78 -37.06
C ILE A 45 -3.72 -15.65 -38.01
N ILE A 46 -2.54 -16.13 -37.59
CA ILE A 46 -1.68 -17.01 -38.34
C ILE A 46 -2.39 -18.34 -38.64
N PHE A 47 -3.01 -18.95 -37.64
CA PHE A 47 -3.77 -20.19 -37.76
C PHE A 47 -4.91 -20.07 -38.79
N PHE A 48 -5.73 -19.03 -38.69
CA PHE A 48 -6.83 -18.83 -39.65
C PHE A 48 -6.33 -18.49 -41.06
N TYR A 49 -5.15 -17.87 -41.19
CA TYR A 49 -4.53 -17.68 -42.51
C TYR A 49 -4.16 -19.00 -43.15
N PHE A 50 -3.62 -19.96 -42.40
CA PHE A 50 -3.34 -21.31 -42.91
C PHE A 50 -4.64 -22.04 -43.32
N LEU A 51 -5.70 -21.93 -42.52
CA LEU A 51 -7.01 -22.47 -42.91
C LEU A 51 -7.56 -21.81 -44.17
N PHE A 52 -7.40 -20.51 -44.32
CA PHE A 52 -7.79 -19.75 -45.52
C PHE A 52 -7.11 -20.29 -46.79
N ILE A 53 -5.84 -20.66 -46.71
CA ILE A 53 -5.10 -21.21 -47.84
C ILE A 53 -5.49 -22.69 -48.10
N SER A 54 -5.59 -23.48 -47.04
CA SER A 54 -5.77 -24.94 -47.10
C SER A 54 -7.19 -25.35 -47.49
N ILE A 55 -8.20 -24.63 -47.03
CA ILE A 55 -9.62 -24.99 -47.21
C ILE A 55 -10.32 -23.92 -48.05
N LYS A 56 -10.06 -23.95 -49.39
CA LYS A 56 -10.58 -22.96 -50.34
C LYS A 56 -12.10 -22.75 -50.25
N LYS A 57 -12.87 -23.82 -49.99
CA LYS A 57 -14.34 -23.79 -49.90
C LYS A 57 -14.86 -22.84 -48.84
N TYR A 58 -14.11 -22.65 -47.73
CA TYR A 58 -14.51 -21.84 -46.60
C TYR A 58 -13.63 -20.61 -46.39
N SER A 59 -12.80 -20.26 -47.37
CA SER A 59 -11.82 -19.19 -47.24
C SER A 59 -12.43 -17.83 -46.87
N GLU A 60 -13.61 -17.49 -47.42
CA GLU A 60 -14.28 -16.23 -47.10
C GLU A 60 -14.78 -16.17 -45.66
N TYR A 61 -15.25 -17.30 -45.12
CA TYR A 61 -15.69 -17.35 -43.72
C TYR A 61 -14.52 -17.14 -42.74
N PHE A 62 -13.36 -17.73 -43.02
CA PHE A 62 -12.19 -17.52 -42.15
C PHE A 62 -11.73 -16.06 -42.14
N PHE A 63 -11.81 -15.40 -43.30
CA PHE A 63 -11.49 -14.00 -43.41
C PHE A 63 -12.49 -13.13 -42.59
N ILE A 64 -13.78 -13.41 -42.76
CA ILE A 64 -14.86 -12.70 -42.03
C ILE A 64 -14.70 -12.87 -40.53
N ILE A 65 -14.41 -14.09 -40.06
CA ILE A 65 -14.20 -14.38 -38.62
C ILE A 65 -13.08 -13.50 -38.04
N ILE A 66 -11.92 -13.44 -38.72
CA ILE A 66 -10.79 -12.64 -38.23
C ILE A 66 -11.12 -11.15 -38.20
N ILE A 67 -11.75 -10.64 -39.26
CA ILE A 67 -12.14 -9.22 -39.33
C ILE A 67 -13.18 -8.89 -38.24
N SER A 68 -14.13 -9.81 -37.99
CA SER A 68 -15.13 -9.64 -36.93
C SER A 68 -14.49 -9.63 -35.53
N ILE A 69 -13.51 -10.48 -35.28
CA ILE A 69 -12.76 -10.51 -34.01
C ILE A 69 -12.01 -9.21 -33.79
N LEU A 70 -11.23 -8.77 -34.79
CA LEU A 70 -10.48 -7.52 -34.72
C LEU A 70 -11.40 -6.30 -34.59
N GLY A 71 -12.50 -6.28 -35.35
CA GLY A 71 -13.52 -5.23 -35.29
C GLY A 71 -14.17 -5.16 -33.89
N SER A 72 -14.51 -6.30 -33.30
CA SER A 72 -15.10 -6.37 -31.96
C SER A 72 -14.16 -5.83 -30.88
N PHE A 73 -12.86 -6.17 -30.93
CA PHE A 73 -11.88 -5.60 -30.02
C PHE A 73 -11.70 -4.09 -30.22
N SER A 74 -11.66 -3.62 -31.47
CA SER A 74 -11.53 -2.20 -31.79
C SER A 74 -12.76 -1.40 -31.30
N LEU A 75 -13.96 -1.92 -31.52
CA LEU A 75 -15.21 -1.31 -31.02
C LEU A 75 -15.25 -1.29 -29.50
N TYR A 76 -14.81 -2.38 -28.84
CA TYR A 76 -14.70 -2.39 -27.38
C TYR A 76 -13.72 -1.34 -26.86
N GLU A 77 -12.55 -1.18 -27.49
CA GLU A 77 -11.59 -0.14 -27.11
C GLU A 77 -12.18 1.26 -27.22
N ILE A 78 -12.83 1.56 -28.37
CA ILE A 78 -13.49 2.85 -28.59
C ILE A 78 -14.60 3.08 -27.56
N TYR A 79 -15.46 2.08 -27.35
CA TYR A 79 -16.53 2.14 -26.36
C TYR A 79 -15.96 2.37 -24.94
N TYR A 80 -14.91 1.61 -24.56
CA TYR A 80 -14.28 1.74 -23.24
C TYR A 80 -13.70 3.13 -23.03
N VAL A 81 -12.97 3.66 -24.02
CA VAL A 81 -12.41 5.01 -23.97
C VAL A 81 -13.52 6.06 -23.89
N TYR A 82 -14.59 5.91 -24.68
CA TYR A 82 -15.73 6.83 -24.65
C TYR A 82 -16.47 6.79 -23.32
N SER A 83 -16.76 5.61 -22.81
CA SER A 83 -17.43 5.42 -21.51
C SER A 83 -16.60 5.91 -20.32
N ASN A 84 -15.27 5.95 -20.47
CA ASN A 84 -14.34 6.46 -19.48
C ASN A 84 -13.65 7.74 -19.93
N LYS A 85 -14.35 8.58 -20.76
CA LYS A 85 -13.78 9.81 -21.34
C LYS A 85 -13.14 10.71 -20.29
N ASN A 86 -13.73 10.84 -19.10
CA ASN A 86 -13.21 11.64 -18.01
C ASN A 86 -11.83 11.16 -17.53
N LYS A 87 -11.56 9.85 -17.64
CA LYS A 87 -10.24 9.28 -17.32
C LYS A 87 -9.20 9.56 -18.39
N TYR A 88 -9.63 9.68 -19.65
CA TYR A 88 -8.73 9.79 -20.80
C TYR A 88 -8.60 11.21 -21.36
N PHE A 89 -9.67 12.01 -21.35
CA PHE A 89 -9.77 13.30 -22.04
C PHE A 89 -10.05 14.48 -21.13
N GLU A 90 -10.70 14.27 -19.98
CA GLU A 90 -10.85 15.34 -19.02
C GLU A 90 -9.64 15.40 -18.12
N ASN A 91 -9.18 16.61 -17.84
CA ASN A 91 -8.21 16.90 -16.78
C ASN A 91 -8.75 16.55 -15.38
N SER A 92 -9.82 15.74 -15.29
CA SER A 92 -10.53 15.46 -14.04
C SER A 92 -9.66 14.75 -13.00
N TYR A 93 -8.77 13.87 -13.43
CA TYR A 93 -7.79 13.27 -12.51
C TYR A 93 -6.78 14.33 -12.07
N HIS A 94 -6.23 15.11 -13.00
CA HIS A 94 -5.31 16.21 -12.69
C HIS A 94 -5.96 17.33 -11.92
N GLU A 95 -7.16 17.77 -12.32
CA GLU A 95 -7.88 18.77 -11.54
C GLU A 95 -8.21 18.27 -10.14
N THR A 96 -8.53 16.98 -9.99
CA THR A 96 -8.78 16.39 -8.66
C THR A 96 -7.51 16.31 -7.85
N GLU A 97 -6.40 15.82 -8.42
CA GLU A 97 -5.11 15.76 -7.74
C GLU A 97 -4.52 17.16 -7.50
N LYS A 98 -4.69 18.08 -8.47
CA LYS A 98 -4.36 19.49 -8.31
C LYS A 98 -5.12 20.12 -7.15
N LYS A 99 -6.44 19.95 -7.10
CA LYS A 99 -7.28 20.48 -6.00
C LYS A 99 -6.90 19.86 -4.66
N LYS A 100 -6.55 18.57 -4.62
CA LYS A 100 -6.04 17.91 -3.40
C LYS A 100 -4.70 18.50 -2.95
N TYR A 101 -3.77 18.64 -3.89
CA TYR A 101 -2.46 19.25 -3.61
C TYR A 101 -2.59 20.69 -3.14
N GLU A 102 -3.29 21.53 -3.88
CA GLU A 102 -3.55 22.93 -3.52
C GLU A 102 -4.27 23.06 -2.19
N SER A 103 -5.28 22.21 -1.94
CA SER A 103 -6.00 22.16 -0.67
C SER A 103 -5.08 21.77 0.49
N LYS A 104 -4.19 20.77 0.31
CA LYS A 104 -3.24 20.33 1.31
C LYS A 104 -2.19 21.41 1.57
N MET A 105 -1.67 22.03 0.52
CA MET A 105 -0.68 23.11 0.64
C MET A 105 -1.26 24.36 1.29
N ASN A 106 -2.47 24.77 0.92
CA ASN A 106 -3.18 25.88 1.56
C ASN A 106 -3.42 25.61 3.05
N PHE A 107 -3.81 24.38 3.39
CA PHE A 107 -3.99 23.99 4.78
C PHE A 107 -2.67 24.01 5.54
N TYR A 108 -1.60 23.49 4.94
CA TYR A 108 -0.24 23.50 5.51
C TYR A 108 0.25 24.93 5.75
N ASN A 109 0.20 25.79 4.73
CA ASN A 109 0.66 27.17 4.83
C ASN A 109 -0.07 27.93 5.93
N LYS A 110 -1.41 27.81 5.98
CA LYS A 110 -2.21 28.42 7.04
C LYS A 110 -1.83 27.93 8.45
N ASN A 111 -1.54 26.64 8.61
CA ASN A 111 -1.10 26.12 9.91
C ASN A 111 0.33 26.59 10.23
N LYS A 112 1.22 26.66 9.23
CA LYS A 112 2.59 27.11 9.41
C LYS A 112 2.68 28.60 9.78
N GLU A 113 1.79 29.44 9.27
CA GLU A 113 1.68 30.85 9.69
C GLU A 113 1.30 30.99 11.18
N GLN A 114 0.53 30.04 11.70
CA GLN A 114 0.10 30.02 13.10
C GLN A 114 1.14 29.33 14.01
N ASP A 115 1.83 28.34 13.50
CA ASP A 115 2.83 27.54 14.21
C ASP A 115 3.90 27.04 13.22
N ASP A 116 5.09 27.60 13.32
CA ASP A 116 6.23 27.26 12.45
C ASP A 116 6.70 25.80 12.62
N SER A 117 6.27 25.12 13.69
CA SER A 117 6.55 23.69 13.88
C SER A 117 5.71 22.76 13.00
N SER A 118 4.76 23.30 12.21
CA SER A 118 3.88 22.50 11.34
C SER A 118 4.65 21.82 10.22
N ILE A 119 4.41 20.53 10.04
CA ILE A 119 5.07 19.65 9.04
C ILE A 119 4.01 18.76 8.38
N ILE A 120 4.06 18.62 7.05
CA ILE A 120 3.34 17.57 6.34
C ILE A 120 4.03 16.23 6.64
N ALA A 121 3.28 15.27 7.19
CA ALA A 121 3.81 13.95 7.46
C ALA A 121 4.23 13.24 6.16
N TYR A 122 5.38 12.64 6.16
CA TYR A 122 5.94 11.86 5.07
C TYR A 122 6.80 10.73 5.62
N ASN A 123 7.05 9.72 4.79
CA ASN A 123 7.97 8.64 5.14
C ASN A 123 9.40 9.03 4.73
N PRO A 124 10.33 9.25 5.68
CA PRO A 124 11.70 9.68 5.39
C PRO A 124 12.51 8.65 4.61
N LEU A 125 12.09 7.38 4.61
CA LEU A 125 12.76 6.29 3.87
C LEU A 125 12.82 6.53 2.37
N ILE A 126 11.86 7.26 1.80
CA ILE A 126 11.78 7.57 0.36
C ILE A 126 13.01 8.37 -0.10
N TYR A 127 13.60 9.14 0.80
CA TYR A 127 14.74 10.04 0.49
C TYR A 127 16.05 9.57 1.12
N TYR A 128 16.09 8.37 1.72
CA TYR A 128 17.31 7.86 2.31
C TYR A 128 18.38 7.62 1.25
N GLN A 129 19.57 8.22 1.46
CA GLN A 129 20.75 8.01 0.64
C GLN A 129 21.76 7.12 1.39
N ASN A 130 22.39 6.19 0.68
CA ASN A 130 23.32 5.21 1.28
C ASN A 130 24.52 5.82 2.02
N ASN A 131 24.82 7.10 1.80
CA ASN A 131 25.90 7.84 2.46
C ASN A 131 25.47 8.50 3.78
N GLN A 132 24.19 8.48 4.13
CA GLN A 132 23.70 9.00 5.41
C GLN A 132 24.10 8.04 6.53
N LYS A 133 24.71 8.58 7.59
CA LYS A 133 25.16 7.81 8.75
C LYS A 133 24.02 7.45 9.70
N LEU A 134 22.92 8.19 9.67
CA LEU A 134 21.78 8.07 10.56
C LEU A 134 20.49 8.12 9.75
N LEU A 135 19.58 7.19 10.03
CA LEU A 135 18.26 7.13 9.44
C LEU A 135 17.21 7.49 10.50
N PRO A 136 16.48 8.61 10.36
CA PRO A 136 15.30 8.85 11.19
C PRO A 136 14.25 7.76 10.96
N ILE A 137 13.79 7.11 12.03
CA ILE A 137 12.76 6.07 11.96
C ILE A 137 11.46 6.46 12.65
N SER A 138 11.39 7.70 13.16
CA SER A 138 10.19 8.37 13.67
C SER A 138 10.01 9.71 12.94
N HIS A 139 8.92 10.42 13.24
CA HIS A 139 8.68 11.74 12.65
C HIS A 139 9.52 12.85 13.30
N ALA A 140 9.35 14.09 12.82
CA ALA A 140 9.92 15.26 13.47
C ALA A 140 9.46 15.39 14.92
N THR A 141 10.36 15.78 15.81
CA THR A 141 10.07 15.95 17.23
C THR A 141 9.33 17.25 17.51
N ASN A 142 8.46 17.26 18.51
CA ASN A 142 7.74 18.45 19.00
C ASN A 142 7.18 19.32 17.86
N SER A 143 6.49 18.67 16.91
CA SER A 143 5.98 19.30 15.70
C SER A 143 4.50 19.02 15.51
N ASN A 144 3.79 19.94 14.84
CA ASN A 144 2.41 19.71 14.42
C ASN A 144 2.39 18.98 13.09
N MET A 145 2.06 17.70 13.12
CA MET A 145 2.01 16.82 11.96
C MET A 145 0.66 16.95 11.26
N ILE A 146 0.70 17.21 9.95
CA ILE A 146 -0.47 17.26 9.07
C ILE A 146 -0.46 16.01 8.20
N LEU A 147 -1.55 15.23 8.23
CA LEU A 147 -1.63 13.95 7.54
C LEU A 147 -2.56 14.00 6.31
N CYS A 148 -3.61 13.21 6.35
CA CYS A 148 -4.48 12.92 5.22
C CYS A 148 -5.89 13.49 5.41
N ASN A 149 -6.66 13.48 4.32
CA ASN A 149 -8.06 13.88 4.30
C ASN A 149 -8.91 12.77 3.69
N GLU A 150 -9.36 11.81 4.49
CA GLU A 150 -10.33 10.78 4.10
C GLU A 150 -11.73 11.09 4.66
N GLY A 151 -11.79 11.67 5.84
CA GLY A 151 -13.03 12.06 6.53
C GLY A 151 -13.66 13.37 6.06
N GLY A 152 -12.97 14.17 5.23
CA GLY A 152 -13.42 15.49 4.76
C GLY A 152 -12.70 16.66 5.45
N TYR A 153 -11.71 16.37 6.27
CA TYR A 153 -10.80 17.32 6.90
C TYR A 153 -9.38 16.78 6.87
N TYR A 154 -8.38 17.65 6.94
CA TYR A 154 -6.99 17.23 7.14
C TYR A 154 -6.77 16.93 8.62
N SER A 155 -6.42 15.69 8.92
CA SER A 155 -6.10 15.29 10.27
C SER A 155 -4.75 15.82 10.72
N LYS A 156 -4.63 16.11 12.00
CA LYS A 156 -3.41 16.63 12.63
C LYS A 156 -3.23 16.14 14.05
N TRP A 157 -1.99 16.06 14.47
CA TRP A 157 -1.59 15.76 15.84
C TRP A 157 -0.21 16.36 16.15
N SER A 158 0.10 16.56 17.42
CA SER A 158 1.41 17.04 17.84
C SER A 158 2.29 15.87 18.24
N SER A 159 3.51 15.81 17.70
CA SER A 159 4.48 14.78 18.04
C SER A 159 5.12 15.05 19.39
N ASP A 160 5.47 13.96 20.09
CA ASP A 160 6.24 14.00 21.32
C ASP A 160 7.73 14.30 21.09
N ARG A 161 8.54 14.29 22.14
CA ARG A 161 9.98 14.51 22.12
C ARG A 161 10.77 13.52 21.24
N TYR A 162 10.17 12.40 20.84
CA TYR A 162 10.78 11.38 20.00
C TYR A 162 10.09 11.23 18.63
N GLY A 163 9.12 12.08 18.32
CA GLY A 163 8.46 12.11 17.01
C GLY A 163 7.25 11.17 16.87
N PHE A 164 6.68 10.69 17.96
CA PHE A 164 5.49 9.82 17.95
C PHE A 164 4.21 10.58 18.28
N ASN A 165 3.06 10.00 17.89
CA ASN A 165 1.74 10.53 18.22
C ASN A 165 1.34 10.18 19.66
N ASN A 166 2.04 10.78 20.62
CA ASN A 166 1.79 10.64 22.05
C ASN A 166 1.60 11.99 22.74
N ASP A 167 1.03 11.95 23.94
CA ASP A 167 1.27 12.99 24.92
C ASP A 167 2.68 12.80 25.47
N ASP A 168 3.49 13.87 25.44
CA ASP A 168 4.89 13.81 25.86
C ASP A 168 5.08 13.38 27.33
N ALA A 169 4.08 13.63 28.19
CA ALA A 169 4.08 13.20 29.59
C ALA A 169 4.20 11.69 29.80
N VAL A 170 3.84 10.88 28.78
CA VAL A 170 3.92 9.41 28.85
C VAL A 170 5.34 8.92 29.14
N TRP A 171 6.37 9.63 28.66
CA TRP A 171 7.78 9.25 28.81
C TRP A 171 8.28 9.36 30.26
N ASN A 172 7.75 10.35 31.00
CA ASN A 172 8.15 10.59 32.38
C ASN A 172 7.29 9.82 33.40
N SER A 173 6.18 9.22 32.95
CA SER A 173 5.25 8.52 33.82
C SER A 173 5.84 7.24 34.42
N LYS A 174 5.57 7.04 35.72
CA LYS A 174 5.92 5.81 36.48
C LYS A 174 4.92 4.66 36.30
N LYS A 175 3.73 4.93 35.72
CA LYS A 175 2.72 3.89 35.46
C LYS A 175 3.29 2.80 34.52
N LYS A 176 2.74 1.59 34.64
CA LYS A 176 3.04 0.52 33.67
C LYS A 176 2.62 0.97 32.27
N LYS A 177 3.46 0.66 31.28
CA LYS A 177 3.22 1.04 29.90
C LYS A 177 2.80 -0.16 29.05
N ILE A 178 1.95 0.14 28.08
CA ILE A 178 1.61 -0.78 26.99
C ILE A 178 1.97 -0.08 25.68
N ILE A 179 2.86 -0.69 24.89
CA ILE A 179 3.25 -0.16 23.58
C ILE A 179 2.23 -0.64 22.54
N LEU A 180 1.77 0.28 21.69
CA LEU A 180 1.04 -0.02 20.47
C LEU A 180 2.04 0.08 19.32
N LEU A 181 2.36 -1.02 18.69
CA LEU A 181 3.36 -1.14 17.65
C LEU A 181 2.66 -1.49 16.31
N GLY A 182 2.84 -0.69 15.28
CA GLY A 182 2.20 -0.91 13.98
C GLY A 182 2.44 0.22 12.99
N ASP A 183 1.65 0.23 11.95
CA ASP A 183 1.73 1.16 10.83
C ASP A 183 0.86 2.41 10.99
N SER A 184 0.34 2.92 9.88
CA SER A 184 -0.53 4.09 9.81
C SER A 184 -1.84 3.95 10.61
N PHE A 185 -2.36 2.73 10.78
CA PHE A 185 -3.56 2.49 11.58
C PHE A 185 -3.31 2.70 13.08
N VAL A 186 -2.13 2.35 13.55
CA VAL A 186 -1.71 2.60 14.94
C VAL A 186 -1.31 4.05 15.13
N GLU A 187 -0.62 4.64 14.16
CA GLU A 187 -0.32 6.08 14.16
C GLU A 187 -1.59 6.92 14.33
N GLY A 188 -2.73 6.44 13.82
CA GLY A 188 -4.00 7.13 13.85
C GLY A 188 -4.19 8.03 12.62
N ASN A 189 -3.80 7.53 11.45
CA ASN A 189 -3.95 8.28 10.22
C ASN A 189 -5.40 8.60 9.91
N CYS A 190 -5.59 9.79 9.33
CA CYS A 190 -6.83 10.36 8.86
C CYS A 190 -7.87 10.67 9.97
N VAL A 191 -7.49 10.56 11.24
CA VAL A 191 -8.24 11.09 12.37
C VAL A 191 -7.37 12.03 13.20
N ASN A 192 -7.99 12.96 13.92
CA ASN A 192 -7.27 13.78 14.86
C ASN A 192 -6.94 12.99 16.15
N ARG A 193 -5.87 13.34 16.84
CA ARG A 193 -5.83 13.04 18.27
C ARG A 193 -6.84 13.98 18.95
N PRO A 194 -7.89 13.51 19.61
CA PRO A 194 -7.92 12.33 20.51
C PRO A 194 -8.69 11.11 19.98
N ASP A 195 -8.90 10.94 18.69
CA ASP A 195 -9.80 9.91 18.14
C ASP A 195 -9.08 8.66 17.60
N ASN A 196 -7.75 8.56 17.81
CA ASN A 196 -6.97 7.37 17.49
C ASN A 196 -7.09 6.27 18.56
N ILE A 197 -6.59 5.05 18.26
CA ILE A 197 -6.65 3.89 19.16
C ILE A 197 -6.00 4.21 20.52
N ASN A 198 -4.82 4.85 20.50
CA ASN A 198 -4.04 5.15 21.70
C ASN A 198 -4.83 6.04 22.66
N SER A 199 -5.39 7.12 22.15
CA SER A 199 -6.19 8.06 22.96
C SER A 199 -7.50 7.43 23.46
N GLY A 200 -8.12 6.57 22.62
CA GLY A 200 -9.29 5.80 23.04
C GLY A 200 -8.97 4.87 24.22
N LEU A 201 -7.87 4.14 24.16
CA LEU A 201 -7.39 3.30 25.27
C LEU A 201 -7.08 4.12 26.52
N GLN A 202 -6.43 5.28 26.38
CA GLN A 202 -6.08 6.12 27.53
C GLN A 202 -7.34 6.71 28.24
N LYS A 203 -8.40 6.98 27.44
CA LYS A 203 -9.70 7.39 28.02
C LYS A 203 -10.40 6.26 28.79
N LEU A 204 -10.23 5.01 28.32
CA LEU A 204 -10.91 3.85 28.90
C LEU A 204 -10.17 3.25 30.10
N ASN A 205 -8.87 3.53 30.23
CA ASN A 205 -8.03 2.84 31.21
C ASN A 205 -6.96 3.75 31.80
N GLU A 206 -7.14 4.08 33.05
CA GLU A 206 -6.19 4.92 33.80
C GLU A 206 -5.04 4.15 34.47
N LYS A 207 -5.13 2.81 34.50
CA LYS A 207 -4.13 1.95 35.15
C LYS A 207 -2.80 1.91 34.36
N TYR A 208 -2.89 2.00 33.04
CA TYR A 208 -1.76 1.95 32.14
C TYR A 208 -1.54 3.28 31.44
N ASN A 209 -0.31 3.51 31.01
CA ASN A 209 -0.02 4.48 29.96
C ASN A 209 0.17 3.74 28.64
N PHE A 210 -0.52 4.19 27.61
CA PHE A 210 -0.41 3.65 26.28
C PHE A 210 0.57 4.49 25.47
N VAL A 211 1.54 3.83 24.82
CA VAL A 211 2.60 4.48 24.04
C VAL A 211 2.43 4.08 22.59
N ASN A 212 2.13 5.02 21.73
CA ASN A 212 1.93 4.81 20.31
C ASN A 212 3.27 4.81 19.59
N TYR A 213 3.60 3.70 18.93
CA TYR A 213 4.75 3.51 18.00
C TYR A 213 4.28 3.25 16.58
N GLY A 214 3.12 3.77 16.22
CA GLY A 214 2.64 3.74 14.84
C GLY A 214 3.44 4.69 13.96
N ILE A 215 3.91 4.19 12.84
CA ILE A 215 4.57 4.98 11.77
C ILE A 215 3.99 4.56 10.43
N SER A 216 3.47 5.50 9.67
CA SER A 216 2.89 5.23 8.35
C SER A 216 3.86 4.54 7.40
N GLY A 217 3.41 3.43 6.79
CA GLY A 217 4.23 2.65 5.86
C GLY A 217 5.35 1.89 6.54
N SER A 218 5.24 1.60 7.84
CA SER A 218 6.18 0.73 8.56
C SER A 218 5.70 -0.71 8.57
N SER A 219 6.57 -1.64 8.19
CA SER A 219 6.35 -3.06 8.43
C SER A 219 7.15 -3.54 9.65
N LEU A 220 7.13 -4.86 9.88
CA LEU A 220 7.64 -5.44 11.12
C LEU A 220 9.14 -5.22 11.35
N VAL A 221 9.97 -5.03 10.30
CA VAL A 221 11.41 -4.74 10.47
C VAL A 221 11.62 -3.34 11.02
N HIS A 222 10.92 -2.35 10.48
CA HIS A 222 10.93 -0.98 11.00
C HIS A 222 10.39 -0.93 12.44
N GLN A 223 9.26 -1.61 12.69
CA GLN A 223 8.65 -1.70 14.01
C GLN A 223 9.60 -2.34 15.03
N PHE A 224 10.38 -3.33 14.63
CA PHE A 224 11.43 -3.92 15.48
C PHE A 224 12.54 -2.91 15.78
N ALA A 225 12.96 -2.12 14.79
CA ALA A 225 13.94 -1.05 15.01
C ALA A 225 13.41 -0.01 16.02
N LEU A 226 12.12 0.37 15.95
CA LEU A 226 11.49 1.27 16.92
C LEU A 226 11.58 0.74 18.35
N LEU A 227 11.29 -0.56 18.56
CA LEU A 227 11.42 -1.18 19.88
C LEU A 227 12.86 -1.15 20.40
N LYS A 228 13.85 -1.38 19.54
CA LYS A 228 15.28 -1.36 19.94
C LYS A 228 15.75 0.04 20.31
N GLU A 229 15.32 1.05 19.57
CA GLU A 229 15.78 2.44 19.74
C GLU A 229 15.08 3.20 20.86
N PHE A 230 13.78 2.93 21.08
CA PHE A 230 12.95 3.78 21.96
C PHE A 230 12.29 3.01 23.13
N TRP A 231 12.95 1.96 23.67
CA TRP A 231 12.36 1.17 24.74
C TRP A 231 12.16 1.99 26.04
N PRO A 232 10.90 2.27 26.48
CA PRO A 232 10.65 3.04 27.68
C PRO A 232 10.75 2.18 28.96
N LYS A 233 10.83 2.82 30.10
CA LYS A 233 10.78 2.13 31.40
C LYS A 233 9.37 1.59 31.68
N ASN A 234 9.28 0.48 32.43
CA ASN A 234 8.05 -0.12 32.95
C ASN A 234 7.07 -0.61 31.88
N VAL A 235 7.55 -1.14 30.77
CA VAL A 235 6.72 -1.82 29.77
C VAL A 235 6.23 -3.14 30.33
N SER A 236 4.96 -3.43 30.15
CA SER A 236 4.35 -4.70 30.57
C SER A 236 3.83 -5.53 29.39
N LYS A 237 3.34 -4.87 28.37
CA LYS A 237 2.76 -5.53 27.19
C LYS A 237 3.05 -4.72 25.94
N ILE A 238 3.09 -5.42 24.81
CA ILE A 238 3.10 -4.84 23.48
C ILE A 238 1.90 -5.38 22.71
N PHE A 239 1.06 -4.51 22.16
CA PHE A 239 0.12 -4.83 21.11
C PHE A 239 0.81 -4.64 19.77
N LEU A 240 1.15 -5.74 19.09
CA LEU A 240 1.68 -5.75 17.75
C LEU A 240 0.51 -5.82 16.77
N PHE A 241 0.26 -4.74 16.09
CA PHE A 241 -0.79 -4.67 15.08
C PHE A 241 -0.27 -5.12 13.72
N TYR A 242 -1.04 -5.94 13.10
CA TYR A 242 -0.85 -6.38 11.73
C TYR A 242 -2.03 -5.93 10.89
N TYR A 243 -1.78 -5.08 9.91
CA TYR A 243 -2.78 -4.68 8.94
C TYR A 243 -2.71 -5.57 7.71
N GLU A 244 -3.84 -6.17 7.36
CA GLU A 244 -3.96 -7.16 6.29
C GLU A 244 -3.56 -6.62 4.90
N GLY A 245 -3.67 -5.30 4.69
CA GLY A 245 -3.53 -4.67 3.38
C GLY A 245 -2.11 -4.56 2.85
N ASN A 246 -1.12 -4.26 3.69
CA ASN A 246 0.23 -3.86 3.25
C ASN A 246 1.41 -4.43 4.05
N ASP A 247 1.25 -4.88 5.28
CA ASP A 247 2.39 -5.25 6.15
C ASP A 247 3.33 -6.29 5.54
N LEU A 248 2.78 -7.30 4.83
CA LEU A 248 3.61 -8.29 4.13
C LEU A 248 4.28 -7.75 2.86
N VAL A 249 3.70 -6.72 2.23
CA VAL A 249 4.29 -6.14 1.02
C VAL A 249 5.46 -5.24 1.37
N GLU A 250 5.30 -4.43 2.40
CA GLU A 250 6.27 -3.40 2.81
C GLU A 250 7.55 -4.00 3.38
N ILE A 251 7.50 -5.17 4.05
CA ILE A 251 8.66 -5.77 4.68
C ILE A 251 9.82 -6.04 3.71
N LYS A 252 9.51 -6.39 2.46
CA LYS A 252 10.53 -6.62 1.43
C LYS A 252 11.23 -5.32 1.01
N ASP A 253 10.49 -4.22 0.96
CA ASP A 253 11.06 -2.94 0.59
C ASP A 253 11.91 -2.35 1.72
N GLU A 254 11.52 -2.55 2.97
CA GLU A 254 12.34 -2.21 4.14
C GLU A 254 13.68 -2.94 4.12
N MET A 255 13.69 -4.23 3.78
CA MET A 255 14.94 -5.01 3.71
C MET A 255 15.92 -4.56 2.63
N LYS A 256 15.49 -3.77 1.65
CA LYS A 256 16.39 -3.13 0.67
C LYS A 256 17.19 -1.97 1.30
N ASN A 257 16.68 -1.39 2.39
CA ASN A 257 17.38 -0.36 3.11
C ASN A 257 18.51 -0.98 3.97
N PRO A 258 19.76 -0.55 3.81
CA PRO A 258 20.90 -1.15 4.50
C PRO A 258 20.83 -1.01 6.03
N ILE A 259 20.21 0.05 6.56
CA ILE A 259 20.05 0.25 8.00
C ILE A 259 19.03 -0.75 8.56
N PHE A 260 17.86 -0.92 7.93
CA PHE A 260 16.90 -1.94 8.37
C PHE A 260 17.44 -3.35 8.23
N SER A 261 18.19 -3.64 7.15
CA SER A 261 18.90 -4.91 7.02
C SER A 261 19.87 -5.18 8.17
N LYS A 262 20.52 -4.12 8.74
CA LYS A 262 21.36 -4.27 9.94
C LYS A 262 20.54 -4.56 11.19
N TYR A 263 19.42 -3.84 11.43
CA TYR A 263 18.52 -4.16 12.56
C TYR A 263 18.04 -5.62 12.53
N PHE A 264 17.76 -6.14 11.33
CA PHE A 264 17.35 -7.52 11.16
C PHE A 264 18.49 -8.51 11.39
N LYS A 265 19.70 -8.26 10.87
CA LYS A 265 20.82 -9.21 10.87
C LYS A 265 21.65 -9.18 12.16
N ASP A 266 21.80 -8.00 12.77
CA ASP A 266 22.63 -7.79 13.95
C ASP A 266 21.76 -7.45 15.16
N ASN A 267 21.71 -8.36 16.11
CA ASN A 267 20.92 -8.19 17.33
C ASN A 267 21.47 -7.03 18.21
N ASN A 268 22.74 -6.68 18.09
CA ASN A 268 23.37 -5.63 18.88
C ASN A 268 23.35 -4.27 18.16
N PHE A 269 22.96 -4.22 16.89
CA PHE A 269 22.92 -2.98 16.15
C PHE A 269 21.87 -2.02 16.72
N SER A 270 22.28 -0.79 16.98
CA SER A 270 21.45 0.37 17.34
C SER A 270 22.07 1.63 16.71
N GLN A 271 21.26 2.61 16.43
CA GLN A 271 21.69 3.95 16.05
C GLN A 271 21.74 4.91 17.25
N GLU A 272 21.35 4.40 18.43
CA GLU A 272 21.25 5.18 19.68
C GLU A 272 20.38 6.45 19.49
N LEU A 273 19.20 6.25 18.87
CA LEU A 273 18.35 7.38 18.46
C LEU A 273 17.76 8.14 19.64
N MET A 274 17.53 7.50 20.78
CA MET A 274 17.09 8.21 21.97
C MET A 274 18.10 9.26 22.43
N GLU A 275 19.40 8.93 22.40
CA GLU A 275 20.50 9.79 22.74
C GLU A 275 20.83 10.79 21.62
N ASN A 276 20.67 10.35 20.38
CA ASN A 276 20.96 11.14 19.17
C ASN A 276 19.72 11.83 18.59
N ILE A 277 18.63 11.99 19.35
CA ILE A 277 17.32 12.44 18.83
C ILE A 277 17.41 13.81 18.13
N LYS A 278 18.22 14.74 18.62
CA LYS A 278 18.41 16.03 17.96
C LYS A 278 19.01 15.90 16.56
N LYS A 279 20.03 15.03 16.40
CA LYS A 279 20.63 14.77 15.08
C LYS A 279 19.64 14.07 14.15
N SER A 280 18.86 13.12 14.68
CA SER A 280 17.78 12.46 13.93
C SER A 280 16.76 13.47 13.42
N ASP A 281 16.32 14.38 14.27
CA ASP A 281 15.36 15.43 13.91
C ASP A 281 15.94 16.42 12.87
N GLU A 282 17.21 16.79 13.00
CA GLU A 282 17.90 17.62 11.99
C GLU A 282 17.90 16.95 10.62
N VAL A 283 18.24 15.66 10.56
CA VAL A 283 18.19 14.87 9.31
C VAL A 283 16.78 14.80 8.77
N TYR A 284 15.77 14.54 9.62
CA TYR A 284 14.36 14.51 9.22
C TYR A 284 13.95 15.84 8.57
N ARG A 285 14.27 16.97 9.20
CA ARG A 285 13.93 18.31 8.69
C ARG A 285 14.66 18.67 7.40
N GLN A 286 15.91 18.23 7.23
CA GLN A 286 16.64 18.39 5.97
C GLN A 286 15.97 17.61 4.84
N VAL A 287 15.59 16.36 5.10
CA VAL A 287 14.89 15.52 4.14
C VAL A 287 13.48 16.07 3.86
N PHE A 288 12.82 16.68 4.85
CA PHE A 288 11.53 17.35 4.64
C PHE A 288 11.60 18.47 3.61
N LYS A 289 12.67 19.28 3.61
CA LYS A 289 12.86 20.32 2.58
C LYS A 289 12.93 19.71 1.18
N LEU A 290 13.71 18.65 1.01
CA LEU A 290 13.78 17.90 -0.25
C LEU A 290 12.42 17.30 -0.65
N HIS A 291 11.65 16.82 0.33
CA HIS A 291 10.30 16.32 0.09
C HIS A 291 9.38 17.40 -0.46
N MET A 292 9.41 18.59 0.13
CA MET A 292 8.58 19.72 -0.31
C MET A 292 8.97 20.18 -1.72
N GLU A 293 10.26 20.34 -2.01
CA GLU A 293 10.79 20.68 -3.34
C GLU A 293 10.36 19.63 -4.39
N ASN A 294 10.44 18.35 -4.06
CA ASN A 294 10.01 17.27 -4.96
C ASN A 294 8.50 17.21 -5.17
N LEU A 295 7.70 17.53 -4.15
CA LEU A 295 6.24 17.63 -4.31
C LEU A 295 5.86 18.72 -5.32
N GLU A 296 6.49 19.86 -5.24
CA GLU A 296 6.25 21.01 -6.11
C GLU A 296 6.72 20.73 -7.55
N ASN A 297 7.96 20.25 -7.70
CA ASN A 297 8.56 19.91 -8.99
C ASN A 297 7.82 18.75 -9.70
N ASN A 298 7.47 17.70 -8.99
CA ASN A 298 6.73 16.57 -9.57
C ASN A 298 5.33 16.98 -10.00
N PHE A 299 4.69 17.86 -9.25
CA PHE A 299 3.37 18.37 -9.60
C PHE A 299 3.41 19.21 -10.88
N GLU A 300 4.40 20.09 -11.02
CA GLU A 300 4.59 20.90 -12.24
C GLU A 300 5.01 20.04 -13.44
N PHE A 301 5.92 19.09 -13.26
CA PHE A 301 6.35 18.16 -14.32
C PHE A 301 5.19 17.32 -14.83
N GLN A 302 4.41 16.72 -13.95
CA GLN A 302 3.23 15.93 -14.33
C GLN A 302 2.20 16.79 -15.05
N ARG A 303 1.95 18.00 -14.58
CA ARG A 303 1.04 18.96 -15.23
C ARG A 303 1.45 19.23 -16.68
N ASN A 304 2.71 19.53 -16.92
CA ASN A 304 3.23 19.89 -18.24
C ASN A 304 3.28 18.68 -19.19
N TYR A 305 3.63 17.49 -18.69
CA TYR A 305 3.74 16.27 -19.47
C TYR A 305 2.37 15.73 -19.93
N GLU A 306 1.32 15.84 -19.14
CA GLU A 306 0.01 15.27 -19.47
C GLU A 306 -0.82 16.16 -20.39
N ILE A 307 -0.69 17.48 -20.31
CA ILE A 307 -1.36 18.40 -21.24
C ILE A 307 -0.91 18.14 -22.69
N SER A 308 0.35 17.75 -22.90
CA SER A 308 0.92 17.60 -24.26
C SER A 308 0.65 16.25 -24.92
N ASN A 309 0.24 15.20 -24.19
CA ASN A 309 0.32 13.82 -24.70
C ASN A 309 -0.96 12.96 -24.59
N ASN A 310 -2.09 13.49 -24.15
CA ASN A 310 -3.27 12.64 -23.90
C ASN A 310 -3.85 12.01 -25.17
N TYR A 311 -3.98 12.75 -26.27
CA TYR A 311 -4.55 12.22 -27.52
C TYR A 311 -3.68 11.15 -28.15
N SER A 312 -2.36 11.33 -28.17
CA SER A 312 -1.42 10.33 -28.70
C SER A 312 -1.39 9.06 -27.83
N LYS A 313 -1.42 9.19 -26.50
CA LYS A 313 -1.51 8.05 -25.57
C LYS A 313 -2.80 7.27 -25.74
N VAL A 314 -3.94 7.97 -25.88
CA VAL A 314 -5.23 7.34 -26.13
C VAL A 314 -5.22 6.59 -27.46
N PHE A 315 -4.73 7.21 -28.52
CA PHE A 315 -4.61 6.58 -29.84
C PHE A 315 -3.71 5.34 -29.79
N ILE A 316 -2.54 5.43 -29.17
CA ILE A 316 -1.64 4.29 -28.98
C ILE A 316 -2.30 3.19 -28.12
N SER A 317 -3.07 3.56 -27.11
CA SER A 317 -3.81 2.62 -26.25
C SER A 317 -4.84 1.81 -27.06
N ILE A 318 -5.60 2.50 -27.92
CA ILE A 318 -6.57 1.87 -28.83
C ILE A 318 -5.84 0.95 -29.83
N LEU A 319 -4.78 1.41 -30.48
CA LEU A 319 -3.99 0.60 -31.41
C LEU A 319 -3.40 -0.65 -30.75
N LYS A 320 -2.97 -0.54 -29.51
CA LYS A 320 -2.43 -1.66 -28.72
C LYS A 320 -3.51 -2.54 -28.10
N LEU A 321 -4.79 -2.28 -28.33
CA LEU A 321 -5.90 -2.99 -27.69
C LEU A 321 -5.69 -3.13 -26.16
N THR A 322 -5.29 -2.03 -25.53
CA THR A 322 -4.79 -2.06 -24.13
C THR A 322 -5.85 -2.51 -23.14
N ASN A 323 -7.09 -2.05 -23.30
CA ASN A 323 -8.19 -2.40 -22.40
C ASN A 323 -8.67 -3.82 -22.63
N SER A 324 -8.78 -4.26 -23.91
CA SER A 324 -9.10 -5.64 -24.28
C SER A 324 -8.04 -6.61 -23.77
N ARG A 325 -6.78 -6.27 -23.94
CA ARG A 325 -5.65 -7.03 -23.40
C ARG A 325 -5.75 -7.16 -21.88
N ASN A 326 -5.97 -6.06 -21.17
CA ASN A 326 -6.05 -6.07 -19.72
C ASN A 326 -7.25 -6.89 -19.23
N MET A 327 -8.40 -6.79 -19.91
CA MET A 327 -9.59 -7.59 -19.61
C MET A 327 -9.33 -9.09 -19.82
N ILE A 328 -8.76 -9.47 -20.97
CA ILE A 328 -8.50 -10.89 -21.28
C ILE A 328 -7.38 -11.45 -20.41
N ASN A 329 -6.30 -10.70 -20.22
CA ASN A 329 -5.26 -11.10 -19.28
C ASN A 329 -5.82 -11.28 -17.86
N PHE A 330 -6.76 -10.46 -17.45
CA PHE A 330 -7.47 -10.63 -16.19
C PHE A 330 -8.31 -11.92 -16.17
N LEU A 331 -9.07 -12.21 -17.24
CA LEU A 331 -9.90 -13.42 -17.34
C LEU A 331 -9.03 -14.69 -17.43
N LEU A 332 -7.92 -14.62 -18.16
CA LEU A 332 -7.00 -15.74 -18.34
C LEU A 332 -6.02 -15.89 -17.17
N SER A 333 -5.70 -14.80 -16.49
CA SER A 333 -4.97 -14.87 -15.25
C SER A 333 -5.88 -15.52 -14.20
N LYS A 334 -5.97 -16.85 -14.25
CA LYS A 334 -6.07 -17.61 -13.00
C LYS A 334 -4.75 -17.31 -12.27
N LYS A 335 -4.53 -16.08 -11.83
CA LYS A 335 -3.54 -15.86 -10.79
C LYS A 335 -4.00 -16.80 -9.69
N LYS A 336 -3.26 -17.87 -9.50
CA LYS A 336 -3.20 -18.49 -8.19
C LYS A 336 -2.95 -17.33 -7.27
N ILE A 337 -3.93 -17.04 -6.44
CA ILE A 337 -3.94 -15.97 -5.43
C ILE A 337 -2.87 -16.29 -4.36
N SER A 338 -1.98 -17.19 -4.67
CA SER A 338 -1.05 -17.81 -3.75
C SER A 338 0.26 -17.10 -3.59
N ASP A 339 0.56 -16.11 -4.37
CA ASP A 339 1.97 -15.71 -4.37
C ASP A 339 2.14 -14.33 -3.75
N PHE A 340 1.82 -14.19 -2.46
CA PHE A 340 2.88 -13.71 -1.60
C PHE A 340 3.96 -14.79 -1.65
N ASN A 341 5.13 -14.41 -2.11
CA ASN A 341 6.28 -15.25 -2.09
C ASN A 341 6.38 -15.82 -0.68
N ASP A 342 6.64 -17.10 -0.55
CA ASP A 342 7.01 -17.68 0.75
C ASP A 342 8.14 -16.88 1.41
N TYR A 343 8.88 -16.10 0.63
CA TYR A 343 9.90 -15.16 1.07
C TYR A 343 9.36 -14.06 2.01
N GLU A 344 8.30 -13.31 1.65
CA GLU A 344 7.77 -12.24 2.52
C GLU A 344 7.19 -12.82 3.81
N ILE A 345 6.53 -13.98 3.72
CA ILE A 345 5.94 -14.66 4.89
C ILE A 345 7.05 -15.17 5.81
N ASN A 346 8.09 -15.82 5.26
CA ASN A 346 9.23 -16.31 6.03
C ASN A 346 10.00 -15.14 6.68
N LEU A 347 10.21 -14.05 5.95
CA LEU A 347 10.85 -12.86 6.49
C LEU A 347 10.06 -12.23 7.64
N TYR A 348 8.72 -12.20 7.50
CA TYR A 348 7.83 -11.73 8.56
C TYR A 348 7.92 -12.66 9.78
N GLU A 349 7.89 -13.99 9.60
CA GLU A 349 8.02 -14.96 10.68
C GLU A 349 9.37 -14.85 11.42
N GLU A 350 10.48 -14.76 10.66
CA GLU A 350 11.81 -14.57 11.25
C GLU A 350 11.91 -13.28 12.07
N THR A 351 11.32 -12.20 11.56
CA THR A 351 11.30 -10.92 12.27
C THR A 351 10.40 -10.99 13.50
N LEU A 352 9.25 -11.63 13.41
CA LEU A 352 8.33 -11.87 14.54
C LEU A 352 9.00 -12.63 15.69
N ILE A 353 9.76 -13.66 15.37
CA ILE A 353 10.53 -14.44 16.36
C ILE A 353 11.54 -13.53 17.07
N LYS A 354 12.23 -12.64 16.34
CA LYS A 354 13.17 -11.67 16.93
C LYS A 354 12.44 -10.66 17.83
N VAL A 355 11.32 -10.12 17.38
CA VAL A 355 10.47 -9.22 18.18
C VAL A 355 10.02 -9.90 19.46
N LYS A 356 9.48 -11.13 19.36
CA LYS A 356 9.02 -11.90 20.51
C LYS A 356 10.15 -12.10 21.51
N LYS A 357 11.31 -12.59 21.06
CA LYS A 357 12.48 -12.82 21.91
C LYS A 357 12.91 -11.53 22.63
N PHE A 358 13.02 -10.43 21.89
CA PHE A 358 13.39 -9.13 22.46
C PHE A 358 12.41 -8.67 23.55
N VAL A 359 11.11 -8.82 23.32
CA VAL A 359 10.05 -8.45 24.25
C VAL A 359 10.09 -9.33 25.52
N GLU A 360 10.32 -10.63 25.37
CA GLU A 360 10.44 -11.58 26.50
C GLU A 360 11.70 -11.32 27.34
N GLU A 361 12.83 -10.99 26.70
CA GLU A 361 14.08 -10.59 27.41
C GLU A 361 13.88 -9.30 28.24
N LYS A 362 12.92 -8.47 27.88
CA LYS A 362 12.50 -7.27 28.63
C LYS A 362 11.38 -7.54 29.66
N ASN A 363 11.08 -8.82 29.95
CA ASN A 363 10.01 -9.25 30.85
C ASN A 363 8.63 -8.65 30.49
N SER A 364 8.34 -8.55 29.20
CA SER A 364 7.08 -8.02 28.67
C SER A 364 6.37 -9.08 27.84
N GLN A 365 5.05 -8.91 27.64
CA GLN A 365 4.22 -9.82 26.88
C GLN A 365 3.93 -9.26 25.49
N LEU A 366 4.13 -10.06 24.44
CA LEU A 366 3.71 -9.75 23.09
C LEU A 366 2.29 -10.27 22.83
N ILE A 367 1.41 -9.42 22.30
CA ILE A 367 0.04 -9.77 21.90
C ILE A 367 -0.15 -9.29 20.47
N PHE A 368 -0.58 -10.17 19.60
CA PHE A 368 -0.83 -9.88 18.19
C PHE A 368 -2.26 -9.37 18.00
N VAL A 369 -2.42 -8.28 17.26
CA VAL A 369 -3.72 -7.67 16.94
C VAL A 369 -3.89 -7.65 15.43
N TYR A 370 -4.88 -8.37 14.93
CA TYR A 370 -5.18 -8.43 13.50
C TYR A 370 -6.19 -7.37 13.09
N LEU A 371 -5.82 -6.53 12.12
CA LEU A 371 -6.65 -5.47 11.54
C LEU A 371 -7.06 -5.84 10.10
N PRO A 372 -8.37 -5.95 9.79
CA PRO A 372 -8.84 -6.33 8.46
C PRO A 372 -8.87 -5.16 7.49
N GLU A 373 -8.69 -5.45 6.20
CA GLU A 373 -8.70 -4.50 5.09
C GLU A 373 -10.10 -4.24 4.54
N TYR A 374 -10.32 -3.06 3.93
CA TYR A 374 -11.56 -2.64 3.28
C TYR A 374 -12.07 -3.64 2.23
N SER A 375 -11.19 -4.16 1.36
CA SER A 375 -11.55 -5.03 0.24
C SER A 375 -12.17 -6.36 0.69
N ARG A 376 -11.90 -6.79 1.93
CA ARG A 376 -12.50 -7.98 2.55
C ARG A 376 -14.04 -7.90 2.60
N TYR A 377 -14.58 -6.70 2.75
CA TYR A 377 -16.01 -6.43 2.96
C TYR A 377 -16.71 -5.84 1.72
N ASN A 378 -15.95 -5.52 0.67
CA ASN A 378 -16.51 -4.95 -0.53
C ASN A 378 -17.27 -6.01 -1.33
N THR A 379 -18.57 -5.77 -1.54
CA THR A 379 -19.50 -6.72 -2.20
C THR A 379 -19.44 -6.70 -3.72
N PHE A 380 -18.69 -5.81 -4.34
CA PHE A 380 -18.50 -5.85 -5.80
C PHE A 380 -17.87 -7.19 -6.20
N LYS A 381 -18.59 -7.98 -6.99
CA LYS A 381 -18.21 -9.34 -7.41
C LYS A 381 -16.78 -9.43 -7.97
N TYR A 382 -16.33 -8.39 -8.67
CA TYR A 382 -14.98 -8.26 -9.21
C TYR A 382 -13.89 -8.31 -8.13
N TYR A 383 -14.12 -7.64 -6.99
CA TYR A 383 -13.17 -7.63 -5.88
C TYR A 383 -13.38 -8.84 -4.96
N LYS A 384 -14.63 -9.29 -4.79
CA LYS A 384 -15.00 -10.37 -3.88
C LYS A 384 -14.30 -11.68 -4.22
N ASP A 385 -14.27 -12.08 -5.50
CA ASP A 385 -13.67 -13.36 -5.89
C ASP A 385 -12.13 -13.33 -5.88
N LYS A 386 -11.54 -12.17 -6.13
CA LYS A 386 -10.09 -12.01 -6.19
C LYS A 386 -9.46 -11.73 -4.82
N PHE A 387 -10.04 -10.82 -4.04
CA PHE A 387 -9.52 -10.43 -2.75
C PHE A 387 -10.00 -11.32 -1.61
N TYR A 388 -11.21 -11.84 -1.66
CA TYR A 388 -11.74 -12.75 -0.64
C TYR A 388 -10.88 -14.01 -0.50
N ASN A 389 -10.53 -14.67 -1.61
CA ASN A 389 -9.67 -15.86 -1.57
C ASN A 389 -8.24 -15.52 -1.10
N TYR A 390 -7.68 -14.41 -1.55
CA TYR A 390 -6.38 -13.91 -1.15
C TYR A 390 -6.32 -13.63 0.36
N ASN A 391 -7.26 -12.86 0.86
CA ASN A 391 -7.32 -12.49 2.26
C ASN A 391 -7.61 -13.72 3.16
N GLN A 392 -8.42 -14.67 2.71
CA GLN A 392 -8.64 -15.92 3.45
C GLN A 392 -7.37 -16.77 3.56
N TYR A 393 -6.62 -16.89 2.47
CA TYR A 393 -5.38 -17.66 2.47
C TYR A 393 -4.31 -17.04 3.38
N ASN A 394 -4.08 -15.73 3.24
CA ASN A 394 -3.13 -15.01 4.07
C ASN A 394 -3.56 -14.98 5.53
N TYR A 395 -4.84 -14.73 5.78
CA TYR A 395 -5.42 -14.78 7.12
C TYR A 395 -5.06 -16.08 7.82
N LYS A 396 -5.34 -17.24 7.16
CA LYS A 396 -5.02 -18.54 7.73
C LYS A 396 -3.50 -18.71 7.97
N LYS A 397 -2.66 -18.39 6.98
CA LYS A 397 -1.19 -18.50 7.12
C LYS A 397 -0.64 -17.65 8.26
N ILE A 398 -1.12 -16.40 8.39
CA ILE A 398 -0.71 -15.53 9.49
C ILE A 398 -1.13 -16.10 10.83
N PHE A 399 -2.38 -16.56 10.96
CA PHE A 399 -2.86 -17.14 12.22
C PHE A 399 -2.13 -18.43 12.58
N ASP A 400 -1.86 -19.31 11.62
CA ASP A 400 -1.07 -20.53 11.84
C ASP A 400 0.35 -20.18 12.32
N MET A 401 0.99 -19.16 11.72
CA MET A 401 2.30 -18.65 12.12
C MET A 401 2.29 -18.11 13.56
N ILE A 402 1.31 -17.26 13.91
CA ILE A 402 1.21 -16.66 15.24
C ILE A 402 0.97 -17.71 16.30
N ASN A 403 0.07 -18.68 16.03
CA ASN A 403 -0.22 -19.80 16.92
C ASN A 403 0.99 -20.73 17.12
N LYS A 404 1.72 -21.07 16.04
CA LYS A 404 2.98 -21.84 16.08
C LYS A 404 4.01 -21.18 17.01
N ASN A 405 4.04 -19.87 17.06
CA ASN A 405 4.93 -19.09 17.91
C ASN A 405 4.36 -18.82 19.32
N ASN A 406 3.22 -19.40 19.69
CA ASN A 406 2.56 -19.22 21.00
C ASN A 406 2.34 -17.75 21.37
N ILE A 407 1.87 -16.92 20.44
CA ILE A 407 1.52 -15.52 20.68
C ILE A 407 0.01 -15.40 20.78
N LYS A 408 -0.48 -14.71 21.82
CA LYS A 408 -1.92 -14.43 21.98
C LYS A 408 -2.42 -13.54 20.84
N ILE A 409 -3.56 -13.91 20.24
CA ILE A 409 -4.20 -13.18 19.14
C ILE A 409 -5.44 -12.44 19.61
N ILE A 410 -5.60 -11.19 19.17
CA ILE A 410 -6.83 -10.42 19.21
C ILE A 410 -7.26 -10.16 17.77
N ASP A 411 -8.32 -10.81 17.35
CA ASP A 411 -8.80 -10.74 15.97
C ASP A 411 -9.93 -9.71 15.83
N ILE A 412 -9.60 -8.52 15.35
CA ILE A 412 -10.57 -7.43 15.17
C ILE A 412 -11.58 -7.76 14.08
N HIS A 413 -11.23 -8.59 13.08
CA HIS A 413 -12.21 -9.07 12.10
C HIS A 413 -13.35 -9.82 12.77
N GLN A 414 -13.03 -10.79 13.65
CA GLN A 414 -14.03 -11.60 14.35
C GLN A 414 -14.76 -10.81 15.43
N LEU A 415 -14.02 -9.99 16.21
CA LEU A 415 -14.54 -9.35 17.40
C LEU A 415 -15.38 -8.09 17.10
N LEU A 416 -15.11 -7.42 15.96
CA LEU A 416 -15.80 -6.17 15.59
C LEU A 416 -16.51 -6.29 14.24
N PHE A 417 -15.77 -6.55 13.16
CA PHE A 417 -16.30 -6.37 11.83
C PHE A 417 -17.41 -7.37 11.47
N LEU A 418 -17.29 -8.63 11.83
CA LEU A 418 -18.34 -9.63 11.59
C LEU A 418 -19.60 -9.40 12.42
N LYS A 419 -19.52 -8.61 13.48
CA LYS A 419 -20.68 -8.25 14.33
C LYS A 419 -21.44 -7.03 13.82
N LYS A 420 -20.84 -6.26 12.88
CA LYS A 420 -21.50 -5.10 12.28
C LYS A 420 -22.46 -5.55 11.16
N LYS A 421 -23.61 -4.90 11.08
CA LYS A 421 -24.56 -5.11 9.95
C LYS A 421 -23.92 -4.70 8.62
N ASP A 422 -23.16 -3.63 8.62
CA ASP A 422 -22.38 -3.16 7.47
C ASP A 422 -20.95 -2.83 7.94
N PRO A 423 -19.99 -3.74 7.71
CA PRO A 423 -18.57 -3.50 8.07
C PRO A 423 -17.94 -2.29 7.39
N LEU A 424 -18.46 -1.87 6.22
CA LEU A 424 -17.93 -0.71 5.49
C LEU A 424 -18.17 0.62 6.22
N GLU A 425 -19.08 0.65 7.22
CA GLU A 425 -19.27 1.81 8.09
C GLU A 425 -18.03 2.17 8.92
N CYS A 426 -17.04 1.26 9.03
CA CYS A 426 -15.76 1.53 9.65
C CYS A 426 -14.84 2.42 8.82
N PHE A 427 -15.13 2.59 7.54
CA PHE A 427 -14.30 3.36 6.62
C PHE A 427 -14.99 4.69 6.26
N PRO A 428 -14.25 5.81 6.20
CA PRO A 428 -14.81 7.11 5.86
C PRO A 428 -15.57 7.05 4.53
N ARG A 429 -16.82 7.52 4.53
CA ARG A 429 -17.70 7.51 3.35
C ARG A 429 -17.85 6.14 2.67
N LYS A 430 -17.61 5.04 3.41
CA LYS A 430 -17.60 3.64 2.91
C LYS A 430 -16.66 3.46 1.71
N LYS A 431 -15.50 4.14 1.72
CA LYS A 431 -14.46 4.07 0.68
C LYS A 431 -13.18 3.46 1.24
N PRO A 432 -12.29 2.90 0.37
CA PRO A 432 -10.98 2.44 0.79
C PRO A 432 -10.20 3.54 1.52
N GLY A 433 -9.56 3.20 2.62
CA GLY A 433 -8.79 4.11 3.46
C GLY A 433 -8.61 3.56 4.87
N HIS A 434 -8.26 4.45 5.80
CA HIS A 434 -8.12 4.12 7.20
C HIS A 434 -9.48 4.00 7.90
N TYR A 435 -9.48 3.55 9.15
CA TYR A 435 -10.73 3.52 9.92
C TYR A 435 -11.14 4.92 10.35
N ASN A 436 -12.45 5.11 10.54
CA ASN A 436 -12.98 6.33 11.10
C ASN A 436 -12.91 6.35 12.66
N GLU A 437 -13.19 7.50 13.23
CA GLU A 437 -13.09 7.78 14.68
C GLU A 437 -13.85 6.74 15.51
N LYS A 438 -15.09 6.40 15.07
CA LYS A 438 -15.94 5.44 15.78
C LYS A 438 -15.32 4.05 15.83
N CYS A 439 -14.76 3.58 14.71
CA CYS A 439 -14.18 2.24 14.66
C CYS A 439 -12.83 2.18 15.36
N TYR A 440 -12.04 3.24 15.36
CA TYR A 440 -10.86 3.34 16.22
C TYR A 440 -11.24 3.24 17.71
N PHE A 441 -12.33 3.89 18.14
CA PHE A 441 -12.81 3.79 19.51
C PHE A 441 -13.37 2.39 19.84
N ASP A 442 -14.12 1.76 18.92
CA ASP A 442 -14.62 0.38 19.07
C ASP A 442 -13.44 -0.60 19.25
N ILE A 443 -12.35 -0.44 18.48
CA ILE A 443 -11.12 -1.23 18.62
C ILE A 443 -10.47 -0.99 19.99
N SER A 444 -10.38 0.27 20.42
CA SER A 444 -9.84 0.61 21.74
C SER A 444 -10.63 -0.08 22.87
N THR A 445 -11.95 -0.17 22.74
CA THR A 445 -12.81 -0.85 23.71
C THR A 445 -12.52 -2.36 23.76
N ILE A 446 -12.35 -3.00 22.60
CA ILE A 446 -12.01 -4.44 22.53
C ILE A 446 -10.65 -4.70 23.16
N LEU A 447 -9.66 -3.87 22.85
CA LEU A 447 -8.31 -4.00 23.41
C LEU A 447 -8.31 -3.78 24.93
N ASN A 448 -9.03 -2.78 25.42
CA ASN A 448 -9.16 -2.54 26.86
C ASN A 448 -9.78 -3.74 27.60
N ASN A 449 -10.83 -4.34 27.04
CA ASN A 449 -11.47 -5.53 27.62
C ASN A 449 -10.53 -6.75 27.66
N SER A 450 -9.54 -6.81 26.77
CA SER A 450 -8.55 -7.90 26.72
C SER A 450 -7.43 -7.76 27.77
N LEU A 451 -7.36 -6.63 28.48
CA LEU A 451 -6.37 -6.34 29.51
C LEU A 451 -6.79 -6.84 30.91
N ASN A 452 -8.08 -7.12 31.07
CA ASN A 452 -8.65 -7.70 32.28
C ASN A 452 -8.54 -9.27 32.27
#